data_aefbafdc5746e1fa0d09b8f7a67c7f07
#
_entry.id   aefbafdc5746e1fa0d09b8f7a67c7f07
#
_cell.length_a   1.000
_cell.length_b   1.000
_cell.length_c   1.000
_cell.angle_alpha   90.00
_cell.angle_beta   90.00
_cell.angle_gamma   90.00
#
_symmetry.space_group_name_H-M   'P 1'
#
loop_
_entity.id
_entity.type
_entity.pdbx_description
1 polymer ?
#
loop_
_entity_poly.entity_id
_entity_poly.type
_entity_poly.pdbx_seq_one_letter_code
_entity_poly.pdbx_strand_id
1 'polypeptide(L)'
;MTFKRKISVCRLPKLSVFCILYSVFCLLCSSCAISFKFNGASIDYTTTKSISVADFPNNAALVYPPLSNDLSEGIRDLYQRQTRLQVNQKGGDLELEGEITGYELTNMSIAADSYSAETKLTLTVHVRFINNVRPEESFEKSYSAYQTFDSSRMLTDVQEELCATMIKEIAENIYNDTVAKW
;
A
#
# COMPACT_ATOMS: atom_id res chain seq x y z
N MET A 1 -35.18 -38.74 -69.65
CA MET A 1 -33.82 -39.17 -69.28
C MET A 1 -33.39 -38.38 -68.05
N THR A 2 -33.50 -39.00 -66.85
CA THR A 2 -33.28 -38.33 -65.56
C THR A 2 -31.97 -38.85 -64.99
N PHE A 3 -30.95 -37.98 -64.96
CA PHE A 3 -29.61 -38.34 -64.48
C PHE A 3 -29.53 -38.09 -62.98
N LYS A 4 -29.67 -39.16 -62.15
CA LYS A 4 -29.47 -39.08 -60.70
C LYS A 4 -27.97 -39.12 -60.41
N ARG A 5 -27.41 -37.99 -59.95
CA ARG A 5 -26.03 -37.94 -59.36
C ARG A 5 -26.08 -38.57 -57.98
N LYS A 6 -25.41 -39.69 -57.84
CA LYS A 6 -25.16 -40.38 -56.57
C LYS A 6 -24.04 -39.63 -55.83
N ILE A 7 -24.36 -38.92 -54.76
CA ILE A 7 -23.39 -38.31 -53.89
C ILE A 7 -22.79 -39.45 -53.01
N SER A 8 -21.53 -39.77 -53.30
CA SER A 8 -20.77 -40.72 -52.50
C SER A 8 -20.30 -40.04 -51.22
N VAL A 9 -20.93 -40.41 -50.09
CA VAL A 9 -20.47 -39.96 -48.76
C VAL A 9 -19.17 -40.71 -48.46
N CYS A 10 -18.07 -40.01 -48.57
CA CYS A 10 -16.76 -40.50 -48.20
C CYS A 10 -16.71 -40.77 -46.69
N ARG A 11 -16.71 -42.02 -46.26
CA ARG A 11 -16.48 -42.39 -44.85
C ARG A 11 -15.02 -42.04 -44.51
N LEU A 12 -14.81 -40.89 -43.86
CA LEU A 12 -13.53 -40.57 -43.27
C LEU A 12 -13.12 -41.65 -42.25
N PRO A 13 -11.93 -42.25 -42.33
CA PRO A 13 -11.50 -43.23 -41.36
C PRO A 13 -11.44 -42.57 -39.95
N LYS A 14 -11.91 -43.32 -38.96
CA LYS A 14 -11.97 -42.84 -37.54
C LYS A 14 -10.66 -42.25 -37.04
N LEU A 15 -9.54 -42.66 -37.63
CA LEU A 15 -8.20 -42.16 -37.36
C LEU A 15 -8.01 -40.67 -37.78
N SER A 16 -8.58 -40.24 -38.93
CA SER A 16 -8.52 -38.88 -39.42
C SER A 16 -9.29 -37.90 -38.51
N VAL A 17 -10.45 -38.33 -38.03
CA VAL A 17 -11.26 -37.51 -37.09
C VAL A 17 -10.53 -37.36 -35.75
N PHE A 18 -9.87 -38.41 -35.29
CA PHE A 18 -9.08 -38.38 -34.05
C PHE A 18 -7.86 -37.42 -34.17
N CYS A 19 -7.15 -37.42 -35.30
CA CYS A 19 -6.05 -36.51 -35.57
C CYS A 19 -6.51 -35.04 -35.62
N ILE A 20 -7.69 -34.77 -36.20
CA ILE A 20 -8.24 -33.41 -36.26
C ILE A 20 -8.64 -32.94 -34.84
N LEU A 21 -9.28 -33.79 -34.04
CA LEU A 21 -9.63 -33.47 -32.63
C LEU A 21 -8.37 -33.21 -31.78
N TYR A 22 -7.33 -34.02 -31.96
CA TYR A 22 -6.07 -33.86 -31.24
C TYR A 22 -5.34 -32.55 -31.63
N SER A 23 -5.35 -32.20 -32.93
CA SER A 23 -4.81 -30.94 -33.43
C SER A 23 -5.53 -29.73 -32.86
N VAL A 24 -6.87 -29.75 -32.80
CA VAL A 24 -7.67 -28.67 -32.19
C VAL A 24 -7.41 -28.57 -30.68
N PHE A 25 -7.27 -29.71 -30.01
CA PHE A 25 -6.94 -29.75 -28.58
C PHE A 25 -5.54 -29.16 -28.28
N CYS A 26 -4.54 -29.47 -29.11
CA CYS A 26 -3.18 -28.87 -28.99
C CYS A 26 -3.18 -27.36 -29.24
N LEU A 27 -4.03 -26.85 -30.14
CA LEU A 27 -4.17 -25.40 -30.40
C LEU A 27 -4.86 -24.67 -29.24
N LEU A 28 -5.74 -25.34 -28.49
CA LEU A 28 -6.37 -24.80 -27.29
C LEU A 28 -5.42 -24.78 -26.08
N CYS A 29 -4.40 -25.66 -26.05
CA CYS A 29 -3.40 -25.70 -24.99
C CYS A 29 -2.25 -24.70 -25.18
N SER A 30 -2.18 -23.96 -26.28
CA SER A 30 -1.30 -22.80 -26.43
C SER A 30 -1.89 -21.63 -25.64
N SER A 31 -2.12 -21.85 -24.35
CA SER A 31 -2.43 -20.83 -23.37
C SER A 31 -1.26 -19.87 -23.34
N CYS A 32 -1.45 -18.70 -23.95
CA CYS A 32 -0.59 -17.57 -23.76
C CYS A 32 -0.38 -17.41 -22.26
N ALA A 33 0.84 -17.60 -21.77
CA ALA A 33 1.24 -17.13 -20.47
C ALA A 33 1.07 -15.61 -20.51
N ILE A 34 -0.09 -15.13 -20.05
CA ILE A 34 -0.31 -13.70 -19.82
C ILE A 34 0.61 -13.35 -18.66
N SER A 35 1.80 -12.90 -18.98
CA SER A 35 2.69 -12.26 -18.03
C SER A 35 2.01 -10.93 -17.67
N PHE A 36 1.26 -10.91 -16.60
CA PHE A 36 0.87 -9.68 -15.94
C PHE A 36 2.16 -9.05 -15.40
N LYS A 37 2.79 -8.22 -16.19
CA LYS A 37 3.65 -7.18 -15.65
C LYS A 37 2.71 -6.21 -14.94
N PHE A 38 2.52 -6.42 -13.64
CA PHE A 38 2.07 -5.35 -12.78
C PHE A 38 3.11 -4.24 -12.90
N ASN A 39 2.81 -3.23 -13.72
CA ASN A 39 3.53 -1.96 -13.74
C ASN A 39 3.11 -1.09 -12.53
N GLY A 40 2.82 -1.71 -11.41
CA GLY A 40 2.94 -1.04 -10.13
C GLY A 40 4.43 -0.82 -9.91
N ALA A 41 4.84 0.39 -9.59
CA ALA A 41 6.24 0.74 -9.35
C ALA A 41 6.74 -0.02 -8.10
N SER A 42 6.90 -1.29 -8.22
CA SER A 42 7.59 -2.15 -7.28
C SER A 42 9.06 -1.72 -7.29
N ILE A 43 9.63 -1.56 -6.11
CA ILE A 43 11.06 -1.29 -5.94
C ILE A 43 11.85 -2.24 -6.82
N ASP A 44 12.74 -1.69 -7.63
CA ASP A 44 13.74 -2.50 -8.30
C ASP A 44 14.85 -2.87 -7.29
N TYR A 45 14.71 -4.05 -6.68
CA TYR A 45 15.69 -4.57 -5.70
C TYR A 45 17.08 -4.88 -6.30
N THR A 46 17.28 -4.72 -7.61
CA THR A 46 18.60 -4.83 -8.21
C THR A 46 19.41 -3.57 -8.00
N THR A 47 18.75 -2.42 -8.00
CA THR A 47 19.36 -1.09 -7.87
C THR A 47 19.15 -0.47 -6.49
N THR A 48 18.02 -0.76 -5.82
CA THR A 48 17.63 -0.20 -4.53
C THR A 48 17.66 -1.29 -3.46
N LYS A 49 18.58 -1.22 -2.53
CA LYS A 49 18.85 -2.26 -1.52
C LYS A 49 18.61 -1.82 -0.09
N SER A 50 18.62 -0.51 0.15
CA SER A 50 18.58 0.06 1.49
C SER A 50 17.62 1.24 1.58
N ILE A 51 17.06 1.41 2.77
CA ILE A 51 16.29 2.60 3.14
C ILE A 51 16.76 3.08 4.51
N SER A 52 16.96 4.38 4.65
CA SER A 52 17.13 5.00 5.96
C SER A 52 15.84 5.65 6.42
N VAL A 53 15.48 5.41 7.67
CA VAL A 53 14.33 6.03 8.33
C VAL A 53 14.84 6.79 9.55
N ALA A 54 14.85 8.12 9.44
CA ALA A 54 15.24 9.00 10.53
C ALA A 54 14.23 8.97 11.68
N ASP A 55 14.60 9.54 12.82
CA ASP A 55 13.64 9.77 13.89
C ASP A 55 12.74 10.95 13.53
N PHE A 56 11.45 10.83 13.84
CA PHE A 56 10.43 11.86 13.59
C PHE A 56 10.20 12.67 14.86
N PRO A 57 10.86 13.83 15.05
CA PRO A 57 10.66 14.66 16.23
C PRO A 57 9.22 15.17 16.33
N ASN A 58 8.72 15.29 17.55
CA ASN A 58 7.42 15.90 17.81
C ASN A 58 7.56 17.42 17.98
N ASN A 59 7.13 18.17 16.98
CA ASN A 59 7.09 19.63 16.96
C ASN A 59 5.65 20.18 17.12
N ALA A 60 4.68 19.32 17.43
CA ALA A 60 3.31 19.73 17.71
C ALA A 60 3.18 20.45 19.06
N ALA A 61 2.14 21.29 19.18
CA ALA A 61 1.88 22.05 20.40
C ALA A 61 1.50 21.18 21.60
N LEU A 62 0.75 20.09 21.36
CA LEU A 62 0.41 19.11 22.39
C LEU A 62 1.47 18.01 22.42
N VAL A 63 1.97 17.72 23.62
CA VAL A 63 3.06 16.77 23.80
C VAL A 63 2.55 15.44 24.34
N TYR A 64 2.83 14.36 23.58
CA TYR A 64 2.73 12.99 24.04
C TYR A 64 4.11 12.32 23.86
N PRO A 65 4.88 12.11 24.95
CA PRO A 65 6.28 11.72 24.83
C PRO A 65 6.57 10.44 24.04
N PRO A 66 5.74 9.37 24.09
CA PRO A 66 5.97 8.18 23.29
C PRO A 66 5.79 8.37 21.80
N LEU A 67 4.99 9.36 21.34
CA LEU A 67 4.51 9.50 19.98
C LEU A 67 5.62 9.51 18.91
N SER A 68 6.70 10.24 19.16
CA SER A 68 7.86 10.32 18.25
C SER A 68 8.54 8.97 18.05
N ASN A 69 8.77 8.27 19.14
CA ASN A 69 9.39 6.94 19.11
C ASN A 69 8.48 5.91 18.44
N ASP A 70 7.21 5.89 18.84
CA ASP A 70 6.22 4.92 18.35
C ASP A 70 5.99 5.09 16.84
N LEU A 71 5.92 6.34 16.34
CA LEU A 71 5.83 6.62 14.91
C LEU A 71 7.08 6.15 14.15
N SER A 72 8.26 6.50 14.66
CA SER A 72 9.53 6.16 14.00
C SER A 72 9.73 4.65 13.94
N GLU A 73 9.49 3.95 15.04
CA GLU A 73 9.58 2.48 15.11
C GLU A 73 8.48 1.81 14.27
N GLY A 74 7.26 2.33 14.31
CA GLY A 74 6.15 1.81 13.50
C GLY A 74 6.43 1.85 12.01
N ILE A 75 7.04 2.94 11.52
CA ILE A 75 7.48 3.06 10.13
C ILE A 75 8.61 2.06 9.84
N ARG A 76 9.68 2.00 10.66
CA ARG A 76 10.80 1.07 10.48
C ARG A 76 10.33 -0.38 10.42
N ASP A 77 9.49 -0.77 11.35
CA ASP A 77 8.88 -2.10 11.43
C ASP A 77 8.08 -2.46 10.18
N LEU A 78 7.32 -1.50 9.63
CA LEU A 78 6.53 -1.72 8.42
C LEU A 78 7.43 -2.02 7.22
N TYR A 79 8.47 -1.19 7.00
CA TYR A 79 9.43 -1.41 5.92
C TYR A 79 10.20 -2.71 6.08
N GLN A 80 10.63 -3.05 7.28
CA GLN A 80 11.36 -4.29 7.57
C GLN A 80 10.50 -5.54 7.31
N ARG A 81 9.19 -5.48 7.62
CA ARG A 81 8.28 -6.61 7.41
C ARG A 81 7.79 -6.75 5.98
N GLN A 82 7.61 -5.65 5.26
CA GLN A 82 6.97 -5.65 3.94
C GLN A 82 7.93 -5.50 2.76
N THR A 83 9.20 -5.21 3.01
CA THR A 83 10.20 -5.08 1.96
C THR A 83 11.41 -5.99 2.22
N ARG A 84 12.27 -6.12 1.20
CA ARG A 84 13.58 -6.77 1.31
C ARG A 84 14.70 -5.74 1.49
N LEU A 85 14.35 -4.49 1.76
CA LEU A 85 15.32 -3.42 1.97
C LEU A 85 16.02 -3.58 3.32
N GLN A 86 17.30 -3.26 3.33
CA GLN A 86 18.02 -3.06 4.59
C GLN A 86 17.58 -1.74 5.22
N VAL A 87 16.96 -1.80 6.41
CA VAL A 87 16.52 -0.61 7.13
C VAL A 87 17.68 -0.10 7.98
N ASN A 88 18.12 1.13 7.70
CA ASN A 88 19.21 1.81 8.40
C ASN A 88 18.66 3.06 9.12
N GLN A 89 19.43 3.59 10.09
CA GLN A 89 19.08 4.87 10.72
C GLN A 89 19.57 6.07 9.90
N LYS A 90 20.64 5.90 9.13
CA LYS A 90 21.23 6.97 8.31
C LYS A 90 21.84 6.39 7.03
N GLY A 91 21.63 7.12 5.94
CA GLY A 91 22.20 6.80 4.63
C GLY A 91 21.58 5.54 4.01
N GLY A 92 21.14 5.66 2.80
CA GLY A 92 20.54 4.56 2.04
C GLY A 92 20.28 4.97 0.60
N ASP A 93 19.87 4.01 -0.21
CA ASP A 93 19.40 4.29 -1.57
C ASP A 93 18.09 5.09 -1.54
N LEU A 94 17.28 4.85 -0.50
CA LEU A 94 16.10 5.63 -0.14
C LEU A 94 16.30 6.25 1.23
N GLU A 95 15.80 7.47 1.42
CA GLU A 95 15.84 8.15 2.69
C GLU A 95 14.46 8.71 3.04
N LEU A 96 14.02 8.46 4.26
CA LEU A 96 12.75 8.92 4.79
C LEU A 96 13.02 9.75 6.05
N GLU A 97 12.71 11.03 5.95
CA GLU A 97 12.84 12.02 7.02
C GLU A 97 11.48 12.68 7.26
N GLY A 98 11.28 13.24 8.43
CA GLY A 98 10.08 14.01 8.71
C GLY A 98 9.97 14.43 10.15
N GLU A 99 8.82 15.04 10.45
CA GLU A 99 8.47 15.55 11.77
C GLU A 99 6.97 15.48 12.01
N ILE A 100 6.57 15.39 13.25
CA ILE A 100 5.18 15.52 13.67
C ILE A 100 4.89 17.01 13.79
N THR A 101 4.05 17.54 12.90
CA THR A 101 3.70 18.96 12.84
C THR A 101 2.39 19.28 13.54
N GLY A 102 1.50 18.28 13.71
CA GLY A 102 0.22 18.46 14.36
C GLY A 102 -0.16 17.29 15.25
N TYR A 103 -0.56 17.57 16.46
CA TYR A 103 -1.21 16.65 17.39
C TYR A 103 -2.23 17.45 18.16
N GLU A 104 -3.51 17.33 17.77
CA GLU A 104 -4.54 18.31 18.14
C GLU A 104 -5.85 17.65 18.52
N LEU A 105 -6.53 18.24 19.50
CA LEU A 105 -7.87 17.91 19.91
C LEU A 105 -8.87 18.92 19.36
N THR A 106 -9.94 18.44 18.76
CA THR A 106 -11.03 19.27 18.27
C THR A 106 -12.35 18.70 18.78
N ASN A 107 -13.13 19.51 19.50
CA ASN A 107 -14.47 19.11 19.90
C ASN A 107 -15.38 19.10 18.67
N MET A 108 -16.07 17.99 18.46
CA MET A 108 -17.07 17.88 17.41
C MET A 108 -18.43 18.35 17.90
N SER A 109 -19.15 19.11 17.07
CA SER A 109 -20.52 19.52 17.38
C SER A 109 -21.42 18.29 17.44
N ILE A 110 -22.33 18.25 18.43
CA ILE A 110 -23.34 17.20 18.52
C ILE A 110 -24.22 17.29 17.28
N ALA A 111 -24.22 16.25 16.44
CA ALA A 111 -25.22 16.12 15.39
C ALA A 111 -26.60 15.97 16.05
N ALA A 112 -27.66 16.50 15.40
CA ALA A 112 -29.02 16.54 15.97
C ALA A 112 -29.56 15.15 16.41
N ASP A 113 -28.98 14.08 15.94
CA ASP A 113 -29.34 12.69 16.21
C ASP A 113 -28.36 11.94 17.14
N SER A 114 -27.30 12.60 17.64
CA SER A 114 -26.27 11.99 18.50
C SER A 114 -26.53 12.26 19.97
N TYR A 115 -26.50 11.20 20.79
CA TYR A 115 -26.73 11.28 22.25
C TYR A 115 -25.45 11.63 23.03
N SER A 116 -24.26 11.63 22.40
CA SER A 116 -23.01 11.99 23.09
C SER A 116 -22.13 12.91 22.22
N ALA A 117 -21.42 13.82 22.89
CA ALA A 117 -20.43 14.67 22.28
C ALA A 117 -19.17 13.85 22.00
N GLU A 118 -18.57 14.03 20.83
CA GLU A 118 -17.31 13.39 20.44
C GLU A 118 -16.18 14.41 20.40
N THR A 119 -14.99 13.95 20.75
CA THR A 119 -13.75 14.67 20.58
C THR A 119 -12.91 13.97 19.50
N LYS A 120 -12.42 14.74 18.55
CA LYS A 120 -11.53 14.28 17.48
C LYS A 120 -10.09 14.57 17.86
N LEU A 121 -9.25 13.53 17.87
CA LEU A 121 -7.81 13.62 17.97
C LEU A 121 -7.24 13.50 16.55
N THR A 122 -6.39 14.43 16.14
CA THR A 122 -5.77 14.46 14.82
C THR A 122 -4.25 14.43 14.97
N LEU A 123 -3.59 13.55 14.21
CA LEU A 123 -2.14 13.47 14.07
C LEU A 123 -1.76 13.89 12.66
N THR A 124 -0.83 14.83 12.51
CA THR A 124 -0.29 15.27 11.23
C THR A 124 1.22 15.13 11.22
N VAL A 125 1.74 14.47 10.19
CA VAL A 125 3.16 14.20 10.00
C VAL A 125 3.60 14.78 8.66
N HIS A 126 4.63 15.62 8.68
CA HIS A 126 5.28 16.10 7.48
C HIS A 126 6.43 15.17 7.13
N VAL A 127 6.48 14.70 5.89
CA VAL A 127 7.41 13.68 5.42
C VAL A 127 8.15 14.17 4.19
N ARG A 128 9.46 13.96 4.17
CA ARG A 128 10.34 14.14 3.04
C ARG A 128 10.93 12.78 2.65
N PHE A 129 10.62 12.36 1.43
CA PHE A 129 11.16 11.16 0.82
C PHE A 129 12.19 11.51 -0.23
N ILE A 130 13.37 10.94 -0.14
CA ILE A 130 14.49 11.15 -1.07
C ILE A 130 14.84 9.80 -1.70
N ASN A 131 14.77 9.73 -3.01
CA ASN A 131 15.23 8.59 -3.78
C ASN A 131 16.58 8.92 -4.42
N ASN A 132 17.68 8.38 -3.86
CA ASN A 132 19.04 8.64 -4.35
C ASN A 132 19.34 7.88 -5.67
N VAL A 133 18.54 6.86 -6.00
CA VAL A 133 18.68 6.09 -7.24
C VAL A 133 17.89 6.76 -8.38
N ARG A 134 16.71 7.30 -8.06
CA ARG A 134 15.82 7.99 -9.00
C ARG A 134 15.33 9.31 -8.37
N PRO A 135 16.13 10.39 -8.44
CA PRO A 135 15.83 11.66 -7.77
C PRO A 135 14.48 12.28 -8.16
N GLU A 136 13.98 11.99 -9.37
CA GLU A 136 12.68 12.45 -9.86
C GLU A 136 11.48 11.86 -9.12
N GLU A 137 11.68 10.79 -8.34
CA GLU A 137 10.65 10.18 -7.51
C GLU A 137 10.63 10.75 -6.08
N SER A 138 11.57 11.63 -5.76
CA SER A 138 11.62 12.31 -4.46
C SER A 138 10.44 13.26 -4.31
N PHE A 139 9.88 13.32 -3.11
CA PHE A 139 8.76 14.21 -2.81
C PHE A 139 8.74 14.64 -1.35
N GLU A 140 7.92 15.64 -1.07
CA GLU A 140 7.63 16.15 0.26
C GLU A 140 6.12 16.28 0.42
N LYS A 141 5.55 15.72 1.49
CA LYS A 141 4.11 15.62 1.66
C LYS A 141 3.72 15.50 3.13
N SER A 142 2.58 16.08 3.49
CA SER A 142 1.97 15.89 4.81
C SER A 142 0.91 14.79 4.77
N TYR A 143 0.93 13.94 5.79
CA TYR A 143 -0.05 12.88 6.04
C TYR A 143 -0.78 13.20 7.32
N SER A 144 -2.08 12.96 7.34
CA SER A 144 -2.91 13.19 8.51
C SER A 144 -3.88 12.05 8.71
N ALA A 145 -4.00 11.61 9.95
CA ALA A 145 -5.00 10.64 10.39
C ALA A 145 -5.73 11.18 11.62
N TYR A 146 -6.94 10.71 11.86
CA TYR A 146 -7.71 11.10 13.03
C TYR A 146 -8.49 9.93 13.60
N GLN A 147 -8.77 10.02 14.90
CA GLN A 147 -9.66 9.12 15.60
C GLN A 147 -10.63 9.95 16.48
N THR A 148 -11.83 9.44 16.69
CA THR A 148 -12.80 10.05 17.58
C THR A 148 -12.99 9.22 18.85
N PHE A 149 -13.30 9.87 19.94
CA PHE A 149 -13.62 9.23 21.20
C PHE A 149 -14.71 10.03 21.95
N ASP A 150 -15.41 9.36 22.85
CA ASP A 150 -16.47 10.00 23.65
C ASP A 150 -15.87 11.09 24.55
N SER A 151 -16.42 12.31 24.48
CA SER A 151 -15.93 13.47 25.25
C SER A 151 -16.04 13.31 26.77
N SER A 152 -16.77 12.29 27.25
CA SER A 152 -16.82 11.96 28.68
C SER A 152 -15.57 11.20 29.16
N ARG A 153 -14.77 10.65 28.27
CA ARG A 153 -13.51 9.95 28.59
C ARG A 153 -12.33 10.92 28.63
N MET A 154 -11.37 10.64 29.50
CA MET A 154 -10.13 11.41 29.50
C MET A 154 -9.24 10.96 28.35
N LEU A 155 -8.57 11.92 27.68
CA LEU A 155 -7.62 11.60 26.62
C LEU A 155 -6.56 10.58 27.07
N THR A 156 -6.03 10.72 28.29
CA THR A 156 -5.02 9.83 28.86
C THR A 156 -5.42 8.36 28.88
N ASP A 157 -6.72 8.05 28.94
CA ASP A 157 -7.23 6.68 29.03
C ASP A 157 -7.34 5.99 27.66
N VAL A 158 -7.36 6.79 26.58
CA VAL A 158 -7.58 6.31 25.21
C VAL A 158 -6.40 6.62 24.28
N GLN A 159 -5.51 7.49 24.70
CA GLN A 159 -4.47 8.10 23.89
C GLN A 159 -3.55 7.06 23.21
N GLU A 160 -3.13 6.05 23.95
CA GLU A 160 -2.24 5.00 23.44
C GLU A 160 -2.88 4.23 22.27
N GLU A 161 -4.13 3.79 22.44
CA GLU A 161 -4.86 3.03 21.43
C GLU A 161 -5.14 3.88 20.18
N LEU A 162 -5.58 5.13 20.38
CA LEU A 162 -5.87 6.06 19.28
C LEU A 162 -4.59 6.40 18.51
N CYS A 163 -3.48 6.69 19.21
CA CYS A 163 -2.19 6.95 18.57
C CYS A 163 -1.69 5.74 17.79
N ALA A 164 -1.76 4.53 18.34
CA ALA A 164 -1.35 3.31 17.64
C ALA A 164 -2.12 3.12 16.32
N THR A 165 -3.43 3.40 16.32
CA THR A 165 -4.26 3.32 15.12
C THR A 165 -3.88 4.37 14.07
N MET A 166 -3.69 5.63 14.49
CA MET A 166 -3.31 6.72 13.59
C MET A 166 -1.90 6.54 13.02
N ILE A 167 -0.96 6.08 13.85
CA ILE A 167 0.43 5.77 13.43
C ILE A 167 0.42 4.70 12.34
N LYS A 168 -0.35 3.62 12.54
CA LYS A 168 -0.49 2.55 11.54
C LYS A 168 -1.01 3.08 10.22
N GLU A 169 -2.07 3.87 10.24
CA GLU A 169 -2.67 4.46 9.03
C GLU A 169 -1.68 5.38 8.30
N ILE A 170 -0.99 6.25 9.03
CA ILE A 170 0.02 7.16 8.46
C ILE A 170 1.20 6.37 7.87
N ALA A 171 1.70 5.37 8.59
CA ALA A 171 2.81 4.53 8.12
C ALA A 171 2.44 3.77 6.85
N GLU A 172 1.23 3.22 6.76
CA GLU A 172 0.71 2.55 5.55
C GLU A 172 0.58 3.53 4.37
N ASN A 173 0.12 4.75 4.60
CA ASN A 173 0.01 5.76 3.56
C ASN A 173 1.39 6.20 3.04
N ILE A 174 2.36 6.40 3.92
CA ILE A 174 3.76 6.71 3.55
C ILE A 174 4.34 5.55 2.74
N TYR A 175 4.17 4.32 3.20
CA TYR A 175 4.63 3.12 2.52
C TYR A 175 4.05 3.00 1.10
N ASN A 176 2.75 3.23 0.94
CA ASN A 176 2.07 3.17 -0.35
C ASN A 176 2.60 4.22 -1.33
N ASP A 177 2.85 5.44 -0.85
CA ASP A 177 3.35 6.53 -1.71
C ASP A 177 4.84 6.38 -2.07
N THR A 178 5.62 5.66 -1.28
CA THR A 178 7.06 5.50 -1.49
C THR A 178 7.43 4.25 -2.26
N VAL A 179 6.98 3.07 -1.80
CA VAL A 179 7.49 1.78 -2.29
C VAL A 179 6.42 0.86 -2.89
N ALA A 180 5.14 1.10 -2.62
CA ALA A 180 4.03 0.31 -3.11
C ALA A 180 3.17 1.07 -4.14
N LYS A 181 3.75 1.99 -4.92
CA LYS A 181 3.02 2.74 -5.96
C LYS A 181 2.34 1.77 -6.93
N TRP A 182 1.02 1.75 -6.88
CA TRP A 182 0.12 0.99 -7.75
C TRP A 182 -0.27 1.78 -9.00
#